data_d0996db82ced55eac43cc536a8c86fe3
#
_entry.id   d0996db82ced55eac43cc536a8c86fe3
#
_cell.length_a   1.000
_cell.length_b   1.000
_cell.length_c   1.000
_cell.angle_alpha   90.00
_cell.angle_beta   90.00
_cell.angle_gamma   90.00
#
_symmetry.space_group_name_H-M   'P 1'
#
loop_
_entity.id
_entity.type
_entity.pdbx_description
1 polymer ?
#
loop_
_entity_poly.entity_id
_entity_poly.type
_entity_poly.pdbx_seq_one_letter_code
_entity_poly.pdbx_strand_id
1 'polypeptide(L)'
;MEKIKVVVVVDMQKDFIDGALGTPEAQKIVPLVAETIHQLADPNTAIIFTKDTHTDNYMNTLEGKNLPVPHCIEGTGGYGIVDEVFEAWLCHAQGENRYMSGYDAYPVYDENPIRVKKPTFGSVELQNILYDMNDRFEIEEITLMGVCTGICVLSNAILCKATLPEVPVNVVADCCACVTPESHKTALEAMKMCQINII
;
A
#
# COMPACT_ATOMS: atom_id res chain seq x y z
N MET A 1 -1.51 -19.04 -18.16
CA MET A 1 -0.60 -17.95 -17.73
C MET A 1 0.08 -18.38 -16.44
N GLU A 2 1.23 -17.83 -16.14
CA GLU A 2 1.89 -18.05 -14.85
C GLU A 2 1.03 -17.39 -13.75
N LYS A 3 0.86 -18.08 -12.61
CA LYS A 3 0.04 -17.61 -11.50
C LYS A 3 0.89 -16.82 -10.53
N ILE A 4 0.38 -15.67 -10.10
CA ILE A 4 1.06 -14.79 -9.14
C ILE A 4 0.09 -14.33 -8.05
N LYS A 5 0.66 -13.97 -6.90
CA LYS A 5 -0.01 -13.22 -5.83
C LYS A 5 0.49 -11.78 -5.83
N VAL A 6 -0.36 -10.86 -5.43
CA VAL A 6 0.03 -9.45 -5.29
C VAL A 6 -0.16 -9.02 -3.84
N VAL A 7 0.89 -8.46 -3.25
CA VAL A 7 0.84 -7.83 -1.92
C VAL A 7 1.02 -6.34 -2.08
N VAL A 8 0.08 -5.55 -1.55
CA VAL A 8 0.11 -4.10 -1.57
C VAL A 8 0.35 -3.57 -0.16
N VAL A 9 1.53 -3.02 0.06
CA VAL A 9 1.92 -2.39 1.33
C VAL A 9 1.58 -0.89 1.22
N VAL A 10 0.53 -0.49 1.94
CA VAL A 10 -0.09 0.82 1.80
C VAL A 10 0.54 1.82 2.75
N ASP A 11 1.23 2.83 2.19
CA ASP A 11 1.68 4.05 2.85
C ASP A 11 2.43 3.86 4.19
N MET A 12 3.27 2.84 4.28
CA MET A 12 4.10 2.62 5.48
C MET A 12 5.26 3.63 5.55
N GLN A 13 4.90 4.93 5.48
CA GLN A 13 5.83 6.07 5.49
C GLN A 13 6.03 6.62 6.89
N LYS A 14 7.22 7.19 7.17
CA LYS A 14 7.61 7.69 8.49
C LYS A 14 6.62 8.72 9.04
N ASP A 15 6.07 9.61 8.19
CA ASP A 15 5.09 10.61 8.64
C ASP A 15 3.78 9.99 9.17
N PHE A 16 3.38 8.81 8.71
CA PHE A 16 2.20 8.11 9.20
C PHE A 16 2.48 7.16 10.37
N ILE A 17 3.75 6.84 10.63
CA ILE A 17 4.12 5.88 11.69
C ILE A 17 4.51 6.62 12.98
N ASP A 18 5.54 7.46 12.92
CA ASP A 18 6.09 8.18 14.08
C ASP A 18 6.31 9.68 13.80
N GLY A 19 6.01 10.16 12.58
CA GLY A 19 6.16 11.53 12.16
C GLY A 19 4.87 12.37 12.34
N ALA A 20 4.62 13.28 11.38
CA ALA A 20 3.61 14.33 11.48
C ALA A 20 2.17 13.84 11.77
N LEU A 21 1.79 12.68 11.26
CA LEU A 21 0.49 12.02 11.45
C LEU A 21 0.63 10.65 12.13
N GLY A 22 1.76 10.40 12.79
CA GLY A 22 2.06 9.15 13.47
C GLY A 22 1.10 8.85 14.63
N THR A 23 0.81 7.56 14.84
CA THR A 23 -0.03 7.09 15.94
C THR A 23 0.62 5.89 16.64
N PRO A 24 0.33 5.65 17.95
CA PRO A 24 0.77 4.43 18.63
C PRO A 24 0.27 3.15 17.95
N GLU A 25 -0.92 3.20 17.36
CA GLU A 25 -1.52 2.08 16.62
C GLU A 25 -0.71 1.78 15.34
N ALA A 26 -0.31 2.81 14.60
CA ALA A 26 0.52 2.64 13.41
C ALA A 26 1.92 2.10 13.73
N GLN A 27 2.51 2.53 14.85
CA GLN A 27 3.81 2.01 15.28
C GLN A 27 3.76 0.51 15.64
N LYS A 28 2.66 0.05 16.24
CA LYS A 28 2.49 -1.35 16.63
C LYS A 28 2.44 -2.32 15.45
N ILE A 29 1.96 -1.89 14.31
CA ILE A 29 1.84 -2.77 13.13
C ILE A 29 3.15 -2.89 12.34
N VAL A 30 4.14 -2.04 12.54
CA VAL A 30 5.40 -2.05 11.78
C VAL A 30 6.05 -3.45 11.79
N PRO A 31 6.33 -4.08 12.95
CA PRO A 31 6.92 -5.42 12.98
C PRO A 31 6.00 -6.49 12.39
N LEU A 32 4.66 -6.34 12.52
CA LEU A 32 3.71 -7.30 11.96
C LEU A 32 3.69 -7.24 10.42
N VAL A 33 3.76 -6.03 9.86
CA VAL A 33 3.88 -5.82 8.39
C VAL A 33 5.19 -6.40 7.88
N ALA A 34 6.31 -6.15 8.55
CA ALA A 34 7.62 -6.69 8.17
C ALA A 34 7.64 -8.22 8.22
N GLU A 35 7.11 -8.83 9.28
CA GLU A 35 6.98 -10.29 9.41
C GLU A 35 6.07 -10.87 8.31
N THR A 36 4.94 -10.22 8.03
CA THR A 36 4.00 -10.67 7.00
C THR A 36 4.62 -10.60 5.61
N ILE A 37 5.44 -9.58 5.32
CA ILE A 37 6.23 -9.51 4.09
C ILE A 37 7.13 -10.75 3.97
N HIS A 38 7.86 -11.13 5.03
CA HIS A 38 8.70 -12.34 5.02
C HIS A 38 7.90 -13.63 4.82
N GLN A 39 6.70 -13.72 5.40
CA GLN A 39 5.84 -14.91 5.29
C GLN A 39 5.21 -15.07 3.90
N LEU A 40 4.83 -13.94 3.28
CA LEU A 40 4.19 -13.93 1.96
C LEU A 40 5.21 -13.90 0.81
N ALA A 41 6.47 -13.62 1.11
CA ALA A 41 7.54 -13.52 0.14
C ALA A 41 7.87 -14.90 -0.45
N ASP A 42 7.41 -15.14 -1.67
CA ASP A 42 7.79 -16.29 -2.48
C ASP A 42 8.10 -15.85 -3.94
N PRO A 43 8.70 -16.72 -4.78
CA PRO A 43 9.05 -16.35 -6.15
C PRO A 43 7.85 -15.91 -7.02
N ASN A 44 6.62 -16.22 -6.60
CA ASN A 44 5.40 -15.91 -7.34
C ASN A 44 4.61 -14.75 -6.69
N THR A 45 5.20 -14.06 -5.73
CA THR A 45 4.57 -12.91 -5.06
C THR A 45 5.18 -11.59 -5.54
N ALA A 46 4.36 -10.73 -6.12
CA ALA A 46 4.73 -9.35 -6.43
C ALA A 46 4.39 -8.43 -5.26
N ILE A 47 5.37 -7.69 -4.74
CA ILE A 47 5.16 -6.73 -3.64
C ILE A 47 5.20 -5.32 -4.20
N ILE A 48 4.14 -4.56 -3.96
CA ILE A 48 3.94 -3.17 -4.40
C ILE A 48 3.79 -2.28 -3.18
N PHE A 49 4.54 -1.20 -3.12
CA PHE A 49 4.37 -0.15 -2.11
C PHE A 49 3.57 1.00 -2.69
N THR A 50 2.56 1.48 -1.98
CA THR A 50 2.02 2.81 -2.27
C THR A 50 2.72 3.86 -1.40
N LYS A 51 2.83 5.06 -1.93
CA LYS A 51 3.39 6.21 -1.20
C LYS A 51 2.49 7.41 -1.41
N ASP A 52 1.93 7.91 -0.33
CA ASP A 52 1.32 9.22 -0.35
C ASP A 52 2.37 10.27 -0.69
N THR A 53 2.06 11.16 -1.65
CA THR A 53 3.09 12.02 -2.25
C THR A 53 2.55 13.41 -2.44
N HIS A 54 3.06 14.33 -1.63
CA HIS A 54 2.71 15.74 -1.68
C HIS A 54 3.92 16.60 -2.03
N THR A 55 3.66 17.83 -2.45
CA THR A 55 4.67 18.85 -2.71
C THR A 55 4.62 19.93 -1.63
N ASP A 56 5.60 20.83 -1.62
CA ASP A 56 5.63 22.01 -0.73
C ASP A 56 4.35 22.88 -0.84
N ASN A 57 3.58 22.71 -1.91
CA ASN A 57 2.31 23.41 -2.10
C ASN A 57 1.12 22.75 -1.37
N TYR A 58 1.33 21.71 -0.57
CA TYR A 58 0.29 20.93 0.12
C TYR A 58 -0.78 21.79 0.79
N MET A 59 -0.37 22.81 1.55
CA MET A 59 -1.29 23.69 2.29
C MET A 59 -2.27 24.47 1.41
N ASN A 60 -2.03 24.58 0.11
CA ASN A 60 -2.93 25.24 -0.85
C ASN A 60 -3.86 24.24 -1.55
N THR A 61 -3.66 22.95 -1.37
CA THR A 61 -4.53 21.90 -1.92
C THR A 61 -5.86 21.82 -1.17
N LEU A 62 -6.84 21.12 -1.74
CA LEU A 62 -8.11 20.86 -1.04
C LEU A 62 -7.88 19.99 0.20
N GLU A 63 -6.99 19.01 0.11
CA GLU A 63 -6.63 18.15 1.23
C GLU A 63 -5.95 18.94 2.34
N GLY A 64 -4.96 19.77 2.03
CA GLY A 64 -4.28 20.61 3.00
C GLY A 64 -5.19 21.64 3.68
N LYS A 65 -6.28 22.05 3.04
CA LYS A 65 -7.32 22.90 3.69
C LYS A 65 -8.18 22.11 4.69
N ASN A 66 -8.42 20.83 4.43
CA ASN A 66 -9.20 19.96 5.32
C ASN A 66 -8.36 19.34 6.43
N LEU A 67 -7.11 19.04 6.15
CA LEU A 67 -6.11 18.50 7.08
C LEU A 67 -4.85 19.38 7.03
N PRO A 68 -4.79 20.48 7.79
CA PRO A 68 -3.69 21.46 7.72
C PRO A 68 -2.41 20.98 8.43
N VAL A 69 -1.99 19.77 8.15
CA VAL A 69 -0.76 19.14 8.66
C VAL A 69 0.06 18.68 7.46
N PRO A 70 1.11 19.40 7.05
CA PRO A 70 2.02 18.95 6.01
C PRO A 70 2.61 17.59 6.35
N HIS A 71 2.50 16.64 5.44
CA HIS A 71 3.01 15.28 5.58
C HIS A 71 3.38 14.72 4.22
N CYS A 72 4.20 13.69 4.21
CA CYS A 72 4.63 12.98 3.01
C CYS A 72 5.07 13.90 1.87
N ILE A 73 5.74 15.01 2.23
CA ILE A 73 6.29 15.95 1.25
C ILE A 73 7.49 15.28 0.58
N GLU A 74 7.47 15.20 -0.74
CA GLU A 74 8.54 14.56 -1.53
C GLU A 74 9.90 15.19 -1.23
N GLY A 75 10.91 14.35 -1.02
CA GLY A 75 12.27 14.77 -0.66
C GLY A 75 12.51 15.01 0.84
N THR A 76 11.49 14.91 1.70
CA THR A 76 11.66 14.97 3.16
C THR A 76 11.90 13.59 3.79
N GLY A 77 12.41 13.57 5.02
CA GLY A 77 12.60 12.32 5.77
C GLY A 77 11.28 11.59 6.05
N GLY A 78 10.19 12.33 6.33
CA GLY A 78 8.85 11.79 6.60
C GLY A 78 8.22 11.07 5.41
N TYR A 79 8.62 11.43 4.18
CA TYR A 79 8.22 10.78 2.94
C TYR A 79 8.77 9.35 2.79
N GLY A 80 9.86 9.00 3.49
CA GLY A 80 10.49 7.69 3.42
C GLY A 80 9.60 6.57 3.98
N ILE A 81 9.67 5.37 3.39
CA ILE A 81 9.11 4.15 4.00
C ILE A 81 9.92 3.85 5.26
N VAL A 82 9.28 3.34 6.32
CA VAL A 82 9.97 2.95 7.55
C VAL A 82 10.98 1.83 7.28
N ASP A 83 12.15 1.95 7.89
CA ASP A 83 13.32 1.15 7.53
C ASP A 83 13.06 -0.35 7.72
N GLU A 84 12.42 -0.77 8.81
CA GLU A 84 12.11 -2.17 9.12
C GLU A 84 11.25 -2.85 8.03
N VAL A 85 10.24 -2.14 7.51
CA VAL A 85 9.36 -2.64 6.45
C VAL A 85 10.12 -2.69 5.10
N PHE A 86 10.97 -1.70 4.85
CA PHE A 86 11.76 -1.66 3.63
C PHE A 86 12.85 -2.74 3.61
N GLU A 87 13.49 -2.99 4.75
CA GLU A 87 14.49 -4.06 4.91
C GLU A 87 13.88 -5.44 4.75
N ALA A 88 12.67 -5.68 5.27
CA ALA A 88 11.95 -6.93 5.06
C ALA A 88 11.73 -7.22 3.57
N TRP A 89 11.36 -6.20 2.79
CA TRP A 89 11.26 -6.33 1.35
C TRP A 89 12.63 -6.56 0.68
N LEU A 90 13.69 -5.85 1.09
CA LEU A 90 15.05 -6.02 0.52
C LEU A 90 15.55 -7.46 0.66
N CYS A 91 15.27 -8.12 1.78
CA CYS A 91 15.62 -9.52 1.99
C CYS A 91 14.91 -10.44 0.96
N HIS A 92 13.68 -10.11 0.58
CA HIS A 92 12.95 -10.85 -0.46
C HIS A 92 13.47 -10.53 -1.87
N ALA A 93 13.77 -9.26 -2.16
CA ALA A 93 14.15 -8.79 -3.49
C ALA A 93 15.56 -9.25 -3.96
N GLN A 94 16.36 -9.83 -3.09
CA GLN A 94 17.65 -10.44 -3.47
C GLN A 94 17.50 -11.70 -4.33
N GLY A 95 16.30 -12.30 -4.40
CA GLY A 95 15.91 -13.21 -5.48
C GLY A 95 15.36 -12.39 -6.67
N GLU A 96 15.74 -12.76 -7.91
CA GLU A 96 15.30 -12.06 -9.12
C GLU A 96 13.79 -11.83 -9.15
N ASN A 97 13.37 -10.60 -8.89
CA ASN A 97 11.94 -10.22 -8.98
C ASN A 97 11.57 -9.99 -10.46
N ARG A 98 11.40 -11.10 -11.19
CA ARG A 98 11.18 -11.14 -12.65
C ARG A 98 9.85 -10.55 -13.11
N TYR A 99 8.89 -10.33 -12.16
CA TYR A 99 7.58 -9.77 -12.50
C TYR A 99 7.64 -8.26 -12.74
N MET A 100 8.75 -7.63 -12.37
CA MET A 100 8.94 -6.19 -12.40
C MET A 100 9.70 -5.71 -13.66
N SER A 101 10.26 -6.63 -14.46
CA SER A 101 10.94 -6.26 -15.69
C SER A 101 9.93 -5.77 -16.73
N GLY A 102 10.12 -4.56 -17.21
CA GLY A 102 9.28 -3.93 -18.25
C GLY A 102 8.34 -2.82 -17.77
N TYR A 103 8.32 -2.52 -16.45
CA TYR A 103 7.63 -1.34 -15.91
C TYR A 103 8.52 -0.08 -15.88
N ASP A 104 9.78 -0.19 -16.31
CA ASP A 104 10.72 0.94 -16.42
C ASP A 104 10.22 2.05 -17.38
N ALA A 105 9.16 1.77 -18.16
CA ALA A 105 8.58 2.73 -19.12
C ALA A 105 7.50 3.64 -18.52
N TYR A 106 7.07 3.44 -17.29
CA TYR A 106 6.06 4.27 -16.67
C TYR A 106 6.73 5.30 -15.73
N PRO A 107 6.56 6.59 -15.98
CA PRO A 107 7.28 7.66 -15.26
C PRO A 107 6.88 7.83 -13.79
N VAL A 108 5.99 6.98 -13.27
CA VAL A 108 5.48 7.01 -11.88
C VAL A 108 6.19 5.99 -10.99
N TYR A 109 7.06 5.14 -11.57
CA TYR A 109 7.78 4.11 -10.83
C TYR A 109 9.17 4.59 -10.45
N ASP A 110 9.37 4.78 -9.20
CA ASP A 110 10.67 4.95 -8.61
C ASP A 110 11.23 3.56 -8.35
N GLU A 111 12.16 3.14 -9.18
CA GLU A 111 12.97 1.92 -9.15
C GLU A 111 12.54 0.75 -8.21
N ASN A 112 12.87 -0.49 -8.58
CA ASN A 112 12.56 -1.73 -7.84
C ASN A 112 12.77 -1.63 -6.30
N PRO A 113 11.74 -1.71 -5.41
CA PRO A 113 10.36 -2.20 -5.61
C PRO A 113 9.47 -1.23 -6.36
N ILE A 114 8.34 -1.72 -6.91
CA ILE A 114 7.30 -0.80 -7.43
C ILE A 114 6.83 0.06 -6.26
N ARG A 115 7.08 1.36 -6.38
CA ARG A 115 6.60 2.38 -5.45
C ARG A 115 5.62 3.25 -6.21
N VAL A 116 4.35 3.03 -5.95
CA VAL A 116 3.27 3.78 -6.60
C VAL A 116 3.08 5.09 -5.85
N LYS A 117 3.48 6.19 -6.47
CA LYS A 117 3.20 7.54 -5.94
C LYS A 117 1.72 7.86 -6.17
N LYS A 118 1.05 8.34 -5.15
CA LYS A 118 -0.36 8.77 -5.23
C LYS A 118 -0.53 10.15 -4.57
N PRO A 119 -1.25 11.07 -5.21
CA PRO A 119 -1.47 12.41 -4.66
C PRO A 119 -2.70 12.49 -3.73
N THR A 120 -3.32 11.37 -3.42
CA THR A 120 -4.53 11.24 -2.60
C THR A 120 -4.70 9.81 -2.11
N PHE A 121 -5.79 9.50 -1.41
CA PHE A 121 -6.03 8.27 -0.66
C PHE A 121 -5.95 6.98 -1.50
N GLY A 122 -6.66 6.93 -2.62
CA GLY A 122 -6.62 5.80 -3.55
C GLY A 122 -5.72 6.08 -4.75
N SER A 123 -5.20 5.03 -5.38
CA SER A 123 -4.29 5.13 -6.52
C SER A 123 -4.91 4.58 -7.79
N VAL A 124 -5.21 5.46 -8.74
CA VAL A 124 -5.60 5.07 -10.11
C VAL A 124 -4.43 4.36 -10.80
N GLU A 125 -3.20 4.74 -10.50
CA GLU A 125 -2.02 4.12 -11.06
C GLU A 125 -1.85 2.66 -10.59
N LEU A 126 -2.15 2.36 -9.33
CA LEU A 126 -2.20 0.98 -8.86
C LEU A 126 -3.21 0.14 -9.66
N GLN A 127 -4.36 0.71 -10.01
CA GLN A 127 -5.34 0.02 -10.86
C GLN A 127 -4.76 -0.34 -12.23
N ASN A 128 -4.07 0.62 -12.89
CA ASN A 128 -3.45 0.41 -14.19
C ASN A 128 -2.41 -0.71 -14.13
N ILE A 129 -1.58 -0.71 -13.08
CA ILE A 129 -0.58 -1.77 -12.85
C ILE A 129 -1.24 -3.14 -12.70
N LEU A 130 -2.24 -3.24 -11.85
CA LEU A 130 -2.95 -4.50 -11.62
C LEU A 130 -3.63 -5.02 -12.88
N TYR A 131 -4.19 -4.12 -13.68
CA TYR A 131 -4.77 -4.47 -14.97
C TYR A 131 -3.72 -5.03 -15.94
N ASP A 132 -2.60 -4.31 -16.12
CA ASP A 132 -1.49 -4.73 -16.99
C ASP A 132 -0.82 -6.02 -16.49
N MET A 133 -0.70 -6.19 -15.17
CA MET A 133 -0.20 -7.43 -14.58
C MET A 133 -1.12 -8.60 -14.89
N ASN A 134 -2.44 -8.42 -14.78
CA ASN A 134 -3.41 -9.48 -15.02
C ASN A 134 -3.53 -9.86 -16.51
N ASP A 135 -3.17 -8.98 -17.43
CA ASP A 135 -3.04 -9.31 -18.86
C ASP A 135 -1.81 -10.20 -19.16
N ARG A 136 -0.80 -10.17 -18.30
CA ARG A 136 0.48 -10.91 -18.48
C ARG A 136 0.55 -12.18 -17.62
N PHE A 137 -0.07 -12.15 -16.46
CA PHE A 137 -0.09 -13.19 -15.44
C PHE A 137 -1.53 -13.47 -15.02
N GLU A 138 -1.79 -14.59 -14.37
CA GLU A 138 -3.04 -14.87 -13.67
C GLU A 138 -2.89 -14.43 -12.22
N ILE A 139 -3.48 -13.31 -11.82
CA ILE A 139 -3.47 -12.87 -10.41
C ILE A 139 -4.45 -13.75 -9.63
N GLU A 140 -3.92 -14.55 -8.68
CA GLU A 140 -4.73 -15.45 -7.85
C GLU A 140 -5.40 -14.70 -6.69
N GLU A 141 -4.73 -13.73 -6.10
CA GLU A 141 -5.25 -12.90 -5.00
C GLU A 141 -4.47 -11.58 -4.87
N ILE A 142 -5.11 -10.58 -4.28
CA ILE A 142 -4.49 -9.30 -3.92
C ILE A 142 -4.65 -9.13 -2.41
N THR A 143 -3.54 -8.97 -1.70
CA THR A 143 -3.53 -8.79 -0.25
C THR A 143 -3.01 -7.39 0.12
N LEU A 144 -3.79 -6.62 0.90
CA LEU A 144 -3.43 -5.28 1.33
C LEU A 144 -3.13 -5.25 2.83
N MET A 145 -2.17 -4.41 3.23
CA MET A 145 -1.82 -4.10 4.62
C MET A 145 -1.22 -2.69 4.71
N GLY A 146 -1.24 -2.06 5.88
CA GLY A 146 -0.65 -0.73 6.12
C GLY A 146 -1.62 0.30 6.68
N VAL A 147 -1.45 1.57 6.33
CA VAL A 147 -2.16 2.71 6.93
C VAL A 147 -2.76 3.69 5.91
N CYS A 148 -3.85 4.41 6.27
CA CYS A 148 -4.79 4.08 7.37
C CYS A 148 -5.86 3.15 6.88
N THR A 149 -6.30 2.21 7.74
CA THR A 149 -7.33 1.21 7.41
C THR A 149 -8.57 1.82 6.75
N GLY A 150 -9.10 2.91 7.33
CA GLY A 150 -10.33 3.56 6.86
C GLY A 150 -10.14 4.64 5.79
N ILE A 151 -8.93 4.85 5.33
CA ILE A 151 -8.60 5.90 4.36
C ILE A 151 -7.90 5.27 3.16
N CYS A 152 -6.57 5.16 3.18
CA CYS A 152 -5.80 4.68 2.04
C CYS A 152 -5.97 3.18 1.80
N VAL A 153 -6.00 2.35 2.85
CA VAL A 153 -6.22 0.89 2.70
C VAL A 153 -7.60 0.62 2.12
N LEU A 154 -8.66 1.17 2.72
CA LEU A 154 -10.04 1.04 2.22
C LEU A 154 -10.16 1.53 0.78
N SER A 155 -9.63 2.71 0.45
CA SER A 155 -9.72 3.28 -0.89
C SER A 155 -9.05 2.38 -1.92
N ASN A 156 -7.83 1.90 -1.66
CA ASN A 156 -7.13 1.02 -2.58
C ASN A 156 -7.77 -0.38 -2.66
N ALA A 157 -8.28 -0.92 -1.56
CA ALA A 157 -8.97 -2.21 -1.58
C ALA A 157 -10.24 -2.18 -2.45
N ILE A 158 -11.03 -1.10 -2.36
CA ILE A 158 -12.19 -0.89 -3.24
C ILE A 158 -11.76 -0.75 -4.70
N LEU A 159 -10.69 0.00 -4.97
CA LEU A 159 -10.16 0.15 -6.32
C LEU A 159 -9.64 -1.18 -6.89
N CYS A 160 -8.92 -1.97 -6.11
CA CYS A 160 -8.50 -3.32 -6.50
C CYS A 160 -9.70 -4.21 -6.86
N LYS A 161 -10.73 -4.22 -6.00
CA LYS A 161 -11.96 -4.98 -6.25
C LYS A 161 -12.72 -4.52 -7.49
N ALA A 162 -12.73 -3.22 -7.77
CA ALA A 162 -13.34 -2.66 -8.97
C ALA A 162 -12.56 -2.97 -10.26
N THR A 163 -11.22 -3.03 -10.16
CA THR A 163 -10.33 -3.32 -11.30
C THR A 163 -10.41 -4.80 -11.70
N LEU A 164 -10.36 -5.70 -10.73
CA LEU A 164 -10.34 -7.15 -10.93
C LEU A 164 -11.45 -7.82 -10.07
N PRO A 165 -12.71 -7.73 -10.49
CA PRO A 165 -13.85 -8.13 -9.65
C PRO A 165 -13.89 -9.62 -9.33
N GLU A 166 -13.27 -10.47 -10.15
CA GLU A 166 -13.22 -11.92 -9.94
C GLU A 166 -12.01 -12.38 -9.12
N VAL A 167 -11.03 -11.48 -8.89
CA VAL A 167 -9.86 -11.76 -8.06
C VAL A 167 -10.20 -11.51 -6.58
N PRO A 168 -9.92 -12.46 -5.68
CA PRO A 168 -10.06 -12.23 -4.24
C PRO A 168 -9.19 -11.05 -3.76
N VAL A 169 -9.81 -10.13 -3.04
CA VAL A 169 -9.11 -9.02 -2.38
C VAL A 169 -9.16 -9.25 -0.88
N ASN A 170 -8.00 -9.33 -0.26
CA ASN A 170 -7.80 -9.60 1.16
C ASN A 170 -7.21 -8.36 1.85
N VAL A 171 -7.60 -8.13 3.10
CA VAL A 171 -6.96 -7.14 3.99
C VAL A 171 -6.55 -7.83 5.27
N VAL A 172 -5.25 -7.76 5.61
CA VAL A 172 -4.70 -8.33 6.84
C VAL A 172 -4.99 -7.37 7.97
N ALA A 173 -6.00 -7.69 8.79
CA ALA A 173 -6.50 -6.78 9.82
C ALA A 173 -5.42 -6.38 10.83
N ASP A 174 -4.64 -7.35 11.34
CA ASP A 174 -3.60 -7.11 12.34
C ASP A 174 -2.39 -6.34 11.79
N CYS A 175 -2.24 -6.27 10.46
CA CYS A 175 -1.24 -5.48 9.76
C CYS A 175 -1.77 -4.12 9.27
N CYS A 176 -2.95 -3.70 9.76
CA CYS A 176 -3.54 -2.40 9.44
C CYS A 176 -3.80 -1.59 10.71
N ALA A 177 -3.60 -0.27 10.62
CA ALA A 177 -3.94 0.65 11.69
C ALA A 177 -4.73 1.85 11.15
N CYS A 178 -5.56 2.43 12.01
CA CYS A 178 -6.31 3.64 11.72
C CYS A 178 -6.09 4.68 12.82
N VAL A 179 -6.68 5.87 12.66
CA VAL A 179 -6.58 6.97 13.63
C VAL A 179 -7.06 6.54 15.02
N THR A 180 -8.11 5.71 15.08
CA THR A 180 -8.60 5.11 16.33
C THR A 180 -8.99 3.64 16.13
N PRO A 181 -9.02 2.82 17.20
CA PRO A 181 -9.51 1.44 17.12
C PRO A 181 -10.95 1.34 16.60
N GLU A 182 -11.81 2.29 16.93
CA GLU A 182 -13.21 2.33 16.47
C GLU A 182 -13.29 2.59 14.97
N SER A 183 -12.50 3.53 14.44
CA SER A 183 -12.44 3.81 13.00
C SER A 183 -11.85 2.64 12.22
N HIS A 184 -10.86 1.94 12.78
CA HIS A 184 -10.32 0.70 12.22
C HIS A 184 -11.41 -0.37 12.07
N LYS A 185 -12.12 -0.69 13.16
CA LYS A 185 -13.21 -1.68 13.13
C LYS A 185 -14.30 -1.30 12.13
N THR A 186 -14.73 -0.04 12.12
CA THR A 186 -15.76 0.46 11.20
C THR A 186 -15.33 0.28 9.74
N ALA A 187 -14.07 0.56 9.43
CA ALA A 187 -13.53 0.41 8.08
C ALA A 187 -13.50 -1.06 7.64
N LEU A 188 -13.07 -1.97 8.53
CA LEU A 188 -13.07 -3.41 8.23
C LEU A 188 -14.49 -3.93 7.94
N GLU A 189 -15.49 -3.50 8.71
CA GLU A 189 -16.89 -3.88 8.46
C GLU A 189 -17.40 -3.30 7.13
N ALA A 190 -17.02 -2.06 6.78
CA ALA A 190 -17.38 -1.48 5.48
C ALA A 190 -16.76 -2.27 4.31
N MET A 191 -15.50 -2.69 4.43
CA MET A 191 -14.83 -3.50 3.41
C MET A 191 -15.48 -4.88 3.24
N LYS A 192 -15.92 -5.53 4.33
CA LYS A 192 -16.66 -6.80 4.26
C LYS A 192 -17.95 -6.65 3.45
N MET A 193 -18.69 -5.55 3.61
CA MET A 193 -19.91 -5.29 2.82
C MET A 193 -19.60 -5.18 1.31
N CYS A 194 -18.38 -4.78 0.96
CA CYS A 194 -17.89 -4.69 -0.42
C CYS A 194 -17.25 -6.01 -0.91
N GLN A 195 -17.45 -7.12 -0.19
CA GLN A 195 -16.88 -8.44 -0.53
C GLN A 195 -15.35 -8.46 -0.53
N ILE A 196 -14.73 -7.66 0.31
CA ILE A 196 -13.30 -7.73 0.61
C ILE A 196 -13.13 -8.63 1.83
N ASN A 197 -12.24 -9.62 1.72
CA ASN A 197 -11.95 -10.56 2.80
C ASN A 197 -11.10 -9.89 3.87
N ILE A 198 -11.49 -10.05 5.12
CA ILE A 198 -10.69 -9.61 6.26
C ILE A 198 -10.07 -10.86 6.90
N ILE A 199 -8.76 -10.92 6.88
CA ILE A 199 -7.95 -12.06 7.35
C ILE A 199 -7.01 -11.62 8.48
#